data_c359cd3721082d5fa796cf5c051f60a4
#
_entry.id   c359cd3721082d5fa796cf5c051f60a4
#
_cell.length_a   1.000
_cell.length_b   1.000
_cell.length_c   1.000
_cell.angle_alpha   90.00
_cell.angle_beta   90.00
_cell.angle_gamma   90.00
#
_symmetry.space_group_name_H-M   'P 1'
#
loop_
_entity.id
_entity.type
_entity.pdbx_description
1 polymer ?
#
loop_
_entity_poly.entity_id
_entity_poly.type
_entity_poly.pdbx_seq_one_letter_code
_entity_poly.pdbx_strand_id
1 'polypeptide(L)'
;AECTIAVMPVSMEEATRMGIMSTDEEGAITDFEEKPKQPKSNLASMGIYIFTWSVLRQYLIADEADPNSENDFGKNIIPNFLKDGRPMYAYSFEGYWKDVGTLDSLWDANMDLLDPSDPINMRDPSFRIYARNYSAPATRLGSGAKVTNSFVAEGCTIRGSVEHSVLYTGCEIEEGAIVTGAVIMPGSTIRKGANVSYCIVGERCVVEEGAKIGERPENYLDSDWGIAVVGHDRTIAAGSVIKPKEIV
;
A
#
# COMPACT_ATOMS: atom_id res chain seq x y z
N ALA A 1 22.52 0.59 22.05
CA ALA A 1 21.05 0.78 21.97
C ALA A 1 20.35 -0.50 22.44
N GLU A 2 19.26 -0.37 23.18
CA GLU A 2 18.35 -1.48 23.49
C GLU A 2 17.17 -1.54 22.53
N CYS A 3 16.86 -0.38 21.90
CA CYS A 3 15.95 -0.26 20.79
C CYS A 3 16.52 0.67 19.72
N THR A 4 16.39 0.30 18.46
CA THR A 4 16.63 1.19 17.32
C THR A 4 15.37 1.18 16.44
N ILE A 5 14.91 2.37 16.08
CA ILE A 5 13.70 2.56 15.28
C ILE A 5 14.10 3.19 13.95
N ALA A 6 13.72 2.54 12.84
CA ALA A 6 13.89 3.14 11.53
C ALA A 6 12.89 4.28 11.35
N VAL A 7 13.39 5.43 10.91
CA VAL A 7 12.63 6.67 10.77
C VAL A 7 12.93 7.34 9.44
N MET A 8 11.97 8.13 8.96
CA MET A 8 12.19 9.05 7.84
C MET A 8 11.39 10.34 8.01
N PRO A 9 11.85 11.45 7.40
CA PRO A 9 11.08 12.69 7.40
C PRO A 9 9.87 12.55 6.47
N VAL A 10 8.71 12.98 6.96
CA VAL A 10 7.45 13.04 6.21
C VAL A 10 6.89 14.45 6.20
N SER A 11 5.82 14.70 5.45
CA SER A 11 5.10 15.97 5.55
C SER A 11 4.44 16.12 6.93
N MET A 12 4.24 17.35 7.40
CA MET A 12 3.57 17.61 8.69
C MET A 12 2.11 17.12 8.70
N GLU A 13 1.48 17.02 7.55
CA GLU A 13 0.14 16.46 7.40
C GLU A 13 0.17 14.93 7.62
N GLU A 14 1.08 14.22 6.96
CA GLU A 14 1.27 12.77 7.15
C GLU A 14 1.68 12.43 8.58
N ALA A 15 2.50 13.28 9.21
CA ALA A 15 2.92 13.11 10.61
C ALA A 15 1.75 12.99 11.59
N THR A 16 0.57 13.54 11.28
CA THR A 16 -0.63 13.40 12.13
C THR A 16 -1.20 11.98 12.19
N ARG A 17 -0.75 11.10 11.29
CA ARG A 17 -1.25 9.71 11.16
C ARG A 17 -0.24 8.66 11.58
N MET A 18 0.97 9.06 11.96
CA MET A 18 2.11 8.18 12.25
C MET A 18 2.64 8.38 13.66
N GLY A 19 3.43 7.43 14.14
CA GLY A 19 4.23 7.62 15.34
C GLY A 19 5.39 8.57 15.05
N ILE A 20 5.48 9.68 15.78
CA ILE A 20 6.45 10.76 15.54
C ILE A 20 7.47 10.78 16.66
N MET A 21 8.73 10.94 16.29
CA MET A 21 9.84 10.98 17.22
C MET A 21 10.53 12.34 17.23
N SER A 22 11.04 12.71 18.41
CA SER A 22 12.05 13.75 18.58
C SER A 22 13.36 13.11 19.01
N THR A 23 14.48 13.61 18.51
CA THR A 23 15.83 13.11 18.84
C THR A 23 16.71 14.23 19.31
N ASP A 24 17.75 13.89 20.06
CA ASP A 24 18.89 14.81 20.29
C ASP A 24 19.87 14.80 19.11
N GLU A 25 21.00 15.50 19.27
CA GLU A 25 22.05 15.63 18.25
C GLU A 25 22.77 14.31 17.96
N GLU A 26 22.80 13.39 18.92
CA GLU A 26 23.39 12.05 18.80
C GLU A 26 22.41 11.02 18.23
N GLY A 27 21.16 11.39 17.95
CA GLY A 27 20.10 10.54 17.42
C GLY A 27 19.42 9.67 18.49
N ALA A 28 19.64 9.95 19.79
CA ALA A 28 18.87 9.31 20.84
C ALA A 28 17.44 9.86 20.87
N ILE A 29 16.46 8.95 20.98
CA ILE A 29 15.04 9.31 20.97
C ILE A 29 14.70 9.91 22.34
N THR A 30 14.24 11.15 22.34
CA THR A 30 13.89 11.93 23.54
C THR A 30 12.39 12.04 23.78
N ASP A 31 11.57 11.88 22.71
CA ASP A 31 10.11 11.93 22.79
C ASP A 31 9.50 11.07 21.68
N PHE A 32 8.31 10.55 21.95
CA PHE A 32 7.50 9.78 20.99
C PHE A 32 6.03 10.11 21.15
N GLU A 33 5.36 10.43 20.06
CA GLU A 33 3.93 10.77 20.04
C GLU A 33 3.22 9.90 18.98
N GLU A 34 2.27 9.08 19.40
CA GLU A 34 1.47 8.27 18.48
C GLU A 34 0.33 9.10 17.90
N LYS A 35 0.34 9.32 16.59
CA LYS A 35 -0.67 10.06 15.81
C LYS A 35 -1.04 11.43 16.42
N PRO A 36 -0.06 12.30 16.63
CA PRO A 36 -0.28 13.59 17.29
C PRO A 36 -1.13 14.52 16.41
N LYS A 37 -2.09 15.23 17.00
CA LYS A 37 -2.86 16.25 16.27
C LYS A 37 -2.03 17.45 15.84
N GLN A 38 -0.97 17.74 16.57
CA GLN A 38 0.01 18.80 16.30
C GLN A 38 1.41 18.23 16.51
N PRO A 39 2.01 17.60 15.49
CA PRO A 39 3.31 16.98 15.62
C PRO A 39 4.40 18.02 15.90
N LYS A 40 5.29 17.72 16.86
CA LYS A 40 6.45 18.54 17.20
C LYS A 40 7.64 18.33 16.27
N SER A 41 7.64 17.21 15.56
CA SER A 41 8.66 16.79 14.61
C SER A 41 7.98 16.18 13.38
N ASN A 42 8.71 16.06 12.31
CA ASN A 42 8.28 15.33 11.11
C ASN A 42 9.02 13.98 10.95
N LEU A 43 9.72 13.52 11.98
CA LEU A 43 10.47 12.27 11.94
C LEU A 43 9.54 11.10 12.28
N ALA A 44 9.03 10.46 11.25
CA ALA A 44 8.05 9.38 11.39
C ALA A 44 8.70 8.01 11.58
N SER A 45 8.11 7.21 12.47
CA SER A 45 8.43 5.79 12.60
C SER A 45 7.99 5.02 11.35
N MET A 46 8.89 4.24 10.80
CA MET A 46 8.57 3.33 9.69
C MET A 46 7.88 2.03 10.15
N GLY A 47 7.64 1.87 11.47
CA GLY A 47 7.14 0.60 12.01
C GLY A 47 8.17 -0.53 11.99
N ILE A 48 9.44 -0.21 11.80
CA ILE A 48 10.56 -1.17 11.73
C ILE A 48 11.44 -0.95 12.94
N TYR A 49 11.57 -2.00 13.76
CA TYR A 49 12.24 -1.96 15.04
C TYR A 49 13.30 -3.04 15.18
N ILE A 50 14.42 -2.70 15.80
CA ILE A 50 15.43 -3.66 16.25
C ILE A 50 15.55 -3.52 17.77
N PHE A 51 15.28 -4.61 18.50
CA PHE A 51 15.35 -4.65 19.96
C PHE A 51 16.37 -5.64 20.47
N THR A 52 16.95 -5.34 21.61
CA THR A 52 17.62 -6.36 22.42
C THR A 52 16.56 -7.31 23.01
N TRP A 53 16.51 -8.55 22.52
CA TRP A 53 15.43 -9.51 22.82
C TRP A 53 15.19 -9.72 24.32
N SER A 54 16.27 -9.87 25.11
CA SER A 54 16.13 -10.07 26.55
C SER A 54 15.44 -8.93 27.28
N VAL A 55 15.55 -7.70 26.75
CA VAL A 55 14.88 -6.51 27.27
C VAL A 55 13.44 -6.49 26.75
N LEU A 56 13.25 -6.56 25.43
CA LEU A 56 11.89 -6.53 24.83
C LEU A 56 10.97 -7.58 25.43
N ARG A 57 11.47 -8.81 25.65
CA ARG A 57 10.69 -9.91 26.23
C ARG A 57 10.07 -9.54 27.59
N GLN A 58 10.77 -8.77 28.41
CA GLN A 58 10.25 -8.35 29.73
C GLN A 58 9.07 -7.40 29.57
N TYR A 59 9.16 -6.44 28.64
CA TYR A 59 8.08 -5.50 28.32
C TYR A 59 6.87 -6.20 27.73
N LEU A 60 7.07 -7.14 26.79
CA LEU A 60 5.97 -7.88 26.18
C LEU A 60 5.20 -8.72 27.19
N ILE A 61 5.89 -9.38 28.13
CA ILE A 61 5.22 -10.16 29.19
C ILE A 61 4.48 -9.25 30.14
N ALA A 62 5.04 -8.09 30.50
CA ALA A 62 4.40 -7.13 31.37
C ALA A 62 3.17 -6.49 30.70
N ASP A 63 3.28 -6.19 29.41
CA ASP A 63 2.23 -5.60 28.60
C ASP A 63 1.03 -6.55 28.41
N GLU A 64 1.31 -7.84 28.13
CA GLU A 64 0.27 -8.89 28.04
C GLU A 64 -0.49 -9.07 29.35
N ALA A 65 0.18 -8.87 30.48
CA ALA A 65 -0.44 -9.00 31.81
C ALA A 65 -1.25 -7.75 32.23
N ASP A 66 -1.10 -6.63 31.55
CA ASP A 66 -1.86 -5.39 31.83
C ASP A 66 -3.21 -5.39 31.11
N PRO A 67 -4.34 -5.50 31.83
CA PRO A 67 -5.66 -5.49 31.22
C PRO A 67 -6.04 -4.16 30.55
N ASN A 68 -5.27 -3.08 30.77
CA ASN A 68 -5.49 -1.78 30.13
C ASN A 68 -4.59 -1.57 28.92
N SER A 69 -3.70 -2.48 28.61
CA SER A 69 -2.86 -2.41 27.43
C SER A 69 -3.65 -2.65 26.15
N GLU A 70 -3.30 -1.93 25.09
CA GLU A 70 -3.82 -2.19 23.75
C GLU A 70 -2.95 -3.19 22.97
N ASN A 71 -1.87 -3.72 23.60
CA ASN A 71 -0.87 -4.61 23.00
C ASN A 71 -0.26 -4.00 21.72
N ASP A 72 0.07 -2.73 21.76
CA ASP A 72 0.55 -1.94 20.63
C ASP A 72 1.94 -1.37 20.92
N PHE A 73 2.86 -1.46 19.96
CA PHE A 73 4.22 -0.95 20.12
C PHE A 73 4.26 0.56 20.33
N GLY A 74 3.48 1.31 19.55
CA GLY A 74 3.45 2.77 19.62
C GLY A 74 2.73 3.31 20.85
N LYS A 75 1.69 2.63 21.32
CA LYS A 75 0.90 3.07 22.47
C LYS A 75 1.43 2.56 23.83
N ASN A 76 2.07 1.41 23.84
CA ASN A 76 2.47 0.75 25.08
C ASN A 76 3.98 0.53 25.19
N ILE A 77 4.58 -0.23 24.28
CA ILE A 77 5.98 -0.69 24.43
C ILE A 77 6.96 0.49 24.33
N ILE A 78 6.90 1.30 23.28
CA ILE A 78 7.83 2.42 23.06
C ILE A 78 7.69 3.49 24.16
N PRO A 79 6.49 3.93 24.54
CA PRO A 79 6.33 4.85 25.66
C PRO A 79 6.88 4.31 26.99
N ASN A 80 6.70 3.02 27.27
CA ASN A 80 7.23 2.39 28.48
C ASN A 80 8.77 2.35 28.46
N PHE A 81 9.39 2.04 27.32
CA PHE A 81 10.84 2.13 27.14
C PHE A 81 11.37 3.53 27.43
N LEU A 82 10.72 4.57 26.89
CA LEU A 82 11.10 5.97 27.15
C LEU A 82 10.94 6.35 28.62
N LYS A 83 9.81 5.98 29.23
CA LYS A 83 9.52 6.26 30.65
C LYS A 83 10.57 5.65 31.57
N ASP A 84 11.06 4.46 31.25
CA ASP A 84 12.06 3.74 32.04
C ASP A 84 13.50 4.20 31.70
N GLY A 85 13.67 5.20 30.81
CA GLY A 85 14.98 5.72 30.44
C GLY A 85 15.85 4.71 29.66
N ARG A 86 15.22 3.79 28.92
CA ARG A 86 15.96 2.82 28.12
C ARG A 86 16.63 3.48 26.92
N PRO A 87 17.88 3.13 26.58
CA PRO A 87 18.60 3.74 25.46
C PRO A 87 17.98 3.34 24.12
N MET A 88 17.28 4.31 23.51
CA MET A 88 16.60 4.19 22.21
C MET A 88 17.20 5.16 21.21
N TYR A 89 17.39 4.71 19.97
CA TYR A 89 17.99 5.54 18.91
C TYR A 89 17.15 5.48 17.63
N ALA A 90 17.13 6.59 16.91
CA ALA A 90 16.56 6.67 15.57
C ALA A 90 17.62 6.28 14.53
N TYR A 91 17.23 5.48 13.56
CA TYR A 91 18.01 5.19 12.35
C TYR A 91 17.36 5.90 11.17
N SER A 92 17.96 6.97 10.69
CA SER A 92 17.47 7.68 9.51
C SER A 92 17.63 6.81 8.27
N PHE A 93 16.50 6.37 7.70
CA PHE A 93 16.46 5.61 6.47
C PHE A 93 16.50 6.54 5.26
N GLU A 94 17.30 6.18 4.28
CA GLU A 94 17.34 6.82 2.97
C GLU A 94 16.91 5.81 1.90
N GLY A 95 15.92 6.15 1.11
CA GLY A 95 15.40 5.29 0.06
C GLY A 95 13.88 5.34 -0.05
N TYR A 96 13.33 4.48 -0.91
CA TYR A 96 11.89 4.38 -1.07
C TYR A 96 11.26 3.65 0.13
N TRP A 97 10.30 4.28 0.73
CA TRP A 97 9.40 3.69 1.72
C TRP A 97 8.03 4.35 1.63
N LYS A 98 6.96 3.57 1.75
CA LYS A 98 5.59 4.07 1.75
C LYS A 98 4.74 3.30 2.74
N ASP A 99 4.02 4.02 3.60
CA ASP A 99 2.98 3.43 4.43
C ASP A 99 1.75 3.13 3.58
N VAL A 100 1.30 1.88 3.59
CA VAL A 100 0.13 1.40 2.83
C VAL A 100 -1.08 1.14 3.75
N GLY A 101 -1.18 1.89 4.83
CA GLY A 101 -2.25 1.76 5.84
C GLY A 101 -3.64 2.21 5.37
N THR A 102 -3.76 2.82 4.18
CA THR A 102 -5.04 3.21 3.58
C THR A 102 -5.18 2.65 2.16
N LEU A 103 -6.41 2.59 1.64
CA LEU A 103 -6.67 2.11 0.27
C LEU A 103 -6.03 3.03 -0.78
N ASP A 104 -6.05 4.34 -0.54
CA ASP A 104 -5.41 5.31 -1.43
C ASP A 104 -3.89 5.12 -1.45
N SER A 105 -3.24 4.97 -0.29
CA SER A 105 -1.80 4.73 -0.23
C SER A 105 -1.39 3.36 -0.80
N LEU A 106 -2.26 2.35 -0.72
CA LEU A 106 -2.05 1.06 -1.40
C LEU A 106 -2.11 1.22 -2.92
N TRP A 107 -3.09 2.00 -3.43
CA TRP A 107 -3.20 2.29 -4.85
C TRP A 107 -1.97 3.08 -5.34
N ASP A 108 -1.61 4.14 -4.64
CA ASP A 108 -0.43 4.96 -4.93
C ASP A 108 0.86 4.15 -4.97
N ALA A 109 1.09 3.25 -3.98
CA ALA A 109 2.26 2.39 -3.94
C ALA A 109 2.35 1.44 -5.14
N ASN A 110 1.20 1.02 -5.69
CA ASN A 110 1.16 0.25 -6.93
C ASN A 110 1.46 1.13 -8.15
N MET A 111 1.00 2.39 -8.16
CA MET A 111 1.29 3.32 -9.25
C MET A 111 2.78 3.74 -9.26
N ASP A 112 3.44 3.80 -8.10
CA ASP A 112 4.88 4.06 -8.00
C ASP A 112 5.73 3.02 -8.75
N LEU A 113 5.24 1.78 -8.94
CA LEU A 113 5.88 0.77 -9.80
C LEU A 113 5.97 1.19 -11.27
N LEU A 114 5.13 2.12 -11.70
CA LEU A 114 5.03 2.61 -13.07
C LEU A 114 5.85 3.89 -13.29
N ASP A 115 6.47 4.42 -12.24
CA ASP A 115 7.32 5.60 -12.31
C ASP A 115 8.59 5.28 -13.11
N PRO A 116 8.93 6.07 -14.16
CA PRO A 116 10.14 5.88 -14.94
C PRO A 116 11.44 5.95 -14.13
N SER A 117 11.44 6.60 -12.97
CA SER A 117 12.61 6.64 -12.07
C SER A 117 12.88 5.30 -11.38
N ASP A 118 11.94 4.34 -11.46
CA ASP A 118 12.02 3.01 -10.86
C ASP A 118 12.44 3.03 -9.39
N PRO A 119 11.70 3.72 -8.51
CA PRO A 119 12.12 3.94 -7.13
C PRO A 119 12.20 2.65 -6.32
N ILE A 120 11.50 1.59 -6.76
CA ILE A 120 11.42 0.31 -6.05
C ILE A 120 12.43 -0.71 -6.60
N ASN A 121 12.85 -0.59 -7.85
CA ASN A 121 13.74 -1.52 -8.55
C ASN A 121 13.43 -3.02 -8.30
N MET A 122 12.24 -3.45 -8.66
CA MET A 122 11.79 -4.84 -8.48
C MET A 122 12.67 -5.88 -9.21
N ARG A 123 13.59 -5.43 -10.07
CA ARG A 123 14.46 -6.27 -10.91
C ARG A 123 15.89 -6.34 -10.43
N ASP A 124 16.20 -5.82 -9.23
CA ASP A 124 17.54 -5.87 -8.68
C ASP A 124 17.94 -7.33 -8.37
N PRO A 125 18.94 -7.89 -9.07
CA PRO A 125 19.36 -9.28 -8.84
C PRO A 125 20.10 -9.44 -7.50
N SER A 126 20.63 -8.35 -6.94
CA SER A 126 21.32 -8.35 -5.64
C SER A 126 20.36 -8.36 -4.46
N PHE A 127 19.12 -7.92 -4.66
CA PHE A 127 18.08 -7.86 -3.64
C PHE A 127 16.82 -8.60 -4.09
N ARG A 128 16.91 -9.92 -4.12
CA ARG A 128 15.80 -10.76 -4.59
C ARG A 128 14.66 -10.78 -3.57
N ILE A 129 13.47 -10.34 -3.99
CA ILE A 129 12.24 -10.42 -3.21
C ILE A 129 11.64 -11.83 -3.34
N TYR A 130 11.46 -12.50 -2.22
CA TYR A 130 10.80 -13.81 -2.15
C TYR A 130 9.35 -13.62 -1.74
N ALA A 131 8.45 -14.00 -2.63
CA ALA A 131 7.02 -13.94 -2.41
C ALA A 131 6.37 -15.27 -2.85
N ARG A 132 5.07 -15.43 -2.59
CA ARG A 132 4.32 -16.57 -3.08
C ARG A 132 4.33 -16.57 -4.62
N ASN A 133 4.84 -17.63 -5.21
CA ASN A 133 4.81 -17.82 -6.66
C ASN A 133 3.59 -18.67 -7.05
N TYR A 134 2.75 -18.14 -7.93
CA TYR A 134 1.57 -18.83 -8.45
C TYR A 134 1.91 -19.78 -9.61
N SER A 135 3.15 -19.78 -10.12
CA SER A 135 3.62 -20.62 -11.22
C SER A 135 2.67 -20.63 -12.42
N ALA A 136 2.22 -19.44 -12.81
CA ALA A 136 1.29 -19.28 -13.92
C ALA A 136 2.03 -19.29 -15.28
N PRO A 137 1.35 -19.59 -16.41
CA PRO A 137 1.97 -19.52 -17.74
C PRO A 137 2.31 -18.08 -18.12
N ALA A 138 3.11 -17.91 -19.18
CA ALA A 138 3.41 -16.59 -19.71
C ALA A 138 2.13 -15.83 -20.09
N THR A 139 2.13 -14.52 -19.86
CA THR A 139 1.02 -13.63 -20.23
C THR A 139 0.80 -13.65 -21.75
N ARG A 140 -0.47 -13.73 -22.15
CA ARG A 140 -0.92 -13.73 -23.55
C ARG A 140 -1.55 -12.41 -23.93
N LEU A 141 -1.00 -11.75 -24.94
CA LEU A 141 -1.61 -10.58 -25.58
C LEU A 141 -2.35 -11.01 -26.84
N GLY A 142 -3.64 -10.69 -26.93
CA GLY A 142 -4.46 -10.90 -28.13
C GLY A 142 -4.16 -9.87 -29.23
N SER A 143 -4.62 -10.15 -30.46
CA SER A 143 -4.33 -9.30 -31.63
C SER A 143 -4.84 -7.87 -31.54
N GLY A 144 -5.85 -7.60 -30.69
CA GLY A 144 -6.41 -6.27 -30.43
C GLY A 144 -5.92 -5.61 -29.14
N ALA A 145 -5.05 -6.29 -28.39
CA ALA A 145 -4.57 -5.78 -27.11
C ALA A 145 -3.74 -4.50 -27.26
N LYS A 146 -3.99 -3.53 -26.39
CA LYS A 146 -3.19 -2.32 -26.25
C LYS A 146 -2.74 -2.21 -24.80
N VAL A 147 -1.44 -2.31 -24.57
CA VAL A 147 -0.86 -2.21 -23.22
C VAL A 147 0.18 -1.10 -23.22
N THR A 148 -0.02 -0.08 -22.39
CA THR A 148 0.87 1.08 -22.32
C THR A 148 1.16 1.41 -20.86
N ASN A 149 2.44 1.67 -20.53
CA ASN A 149 2.92 2.04 -19.20
C ASN A 149 2.24 1.25 -18.08
N SER A 150 2.35 -0.08 -18.11
CA SER A 150 1.62 -0.95 -17.19
C SER A 150 2.50 -2.11 -16.73
N PHE A 151 2.31 -2.53 -15.50
CA PHE A 151 2.88 -3.76 -14.96
C PHE A 151 1.88 -4.90 -15.15
N VAL A 152 2.30 -5.99 -15.79
CA VAL A 152 1.45 -7.15 -16.03
C VAL A 152 2.18 -8.41 -15.57
N ALA A 153 1.63 -9.04 -14.55
CA ALA A 153 2.16 -10.30 -14.03
C ALA A 153 1.89 -11.48 -14.96
N GLU A 154 2.44 -12.63 -14.62
CA GLU A 154 2.27 -13.89 -15.35
C GLU A 154 0.81 -14.40 -15.36
N GLY A 155 0.47 -15.22 -16.33
CA GLY A 155 -0.85 -15.86 -16.43
C GLY A 155 -1.98 -14.99 -16.95
N CYS A 156 -1.73 -13.72 -17.24
CA CYS A 156 -2.77 -12.83 -17.74
C CYS A 156 -3.14 -13.12 -19.20
N THR A 157 -4.40 -12.84 -19.56
CA THR A 157 -4.87 -12.83 -20.94
C THR A 157 -5.48 -11.47 -21.25
N ILE A 158 -4.87 -10.70 -22.16
CA ILE A 158 -5.30 -9.34 -22.48
C ILE A 158 -5.76 -9.29 -23.93
N ARG A 159 -7.02 -8.89 -24.16
CA ARG A 159 -7.64 -8.63 -25.46
C ARG A 159 -8.18 -7.21 -25.58
N GLY A 160 -8.26 -6.48 -24.47
CA GLY A 160 -8.70 -5.08 -24.37
C GLY A 160 -7.54 -4.10 -24.29
N SER A 161 -7.82 -2.93 -23.71
CA SER A 161 -6.86 -1.85 -23.51
C SER A 161 -6.50 -1.73 -22.03
N VAL A 162 -5.20 -1.63 -21.74
CA VAL A 162 -4.65 -1.45 -20.38
C VAL A 162 -3.65 -0.29 -20.43
N GLU A 163 -3.90 0.74 -19.66
CA GLU A 163 -3.07 1.93 -19.60
C GLU A 163 -2.80 2.31 -18.15
N HIS A 164 -1.53 2.61 -17.82
CA HIS A 164 -1.10 3.10 -16.51
C HIS A 164 -1.71 2.26 -15.36
N SER A 165 -1.57 0.94 -15.43
CA SER A 165 -2.26 0.00 -14.54
C SER A 165 -1.35 -1.14 -14.09
N VAL A 166 -1.67 -1.73 -12.95
CA VAL A 166 -0.99 -2.91 -12.41
C VAL A 166 -1.96 -4.09 -12.44
N LEU A 167 -1.62 -5.12 -13.22
CA LEU A 167 -2.36 -6.38 -13.30
C LEU A 167 -1.58 -7.48 -12.62
N TYR A 168 -2.17 -8.07 -11.59
CA TYR A 168 -1.63 -9.24 -10.90
C TYR A 168 -1.88 -10.53 -11.67
N THR A 169 -1.36 -11.63 -11.15
CA THR A 169 -1.35 -12.94 -11.79
C THR A 169 -2.76 -13.41 -12.19
N GLY A 170 -2.87 -13.92 -13.43
CA GLY A 170 -4.07 -14.61 -13.90
C GLY A 170 -5.26 -13.72 -14.22
N CYS A 171 -5.06 -12.41 -14.39
CA CYS A 171 -6.14 -11.51 -14.78
C CYS A 171 -6.56 -11.70 -16.24
N GLU A 172 -7.85 -11.55 -16.52
CA GLU A 172 -8.41 -11.61 -17.87
C GLU A 172 -9.06 -10.27 -18.23
N ILE A 173 -8.59 -9.64 -19.33
CA ILE A 173 -9.15 -8.40 -19.88
C ILE A 173 -9.74 -8.72 -21.25
N GLU A 174 -11.06 -8.72 -21.36
CA GLU A 174 -11.75 -9.10 -22.58
C GLU A 174 -11.75 -8.01 -23.65
N GLU A 175 -12.19 -8.35 -24.86
CA GLU A 175 -12.23 -7.48 -26.02
C GLU A 175 -13.08 -6.23 -25.76
N GLY A 176 -12.55 -5.06 -26.07
CA GLY A 176 -13.25 -3.77 -25.88
C GLY A 176 -13.29 -3.29 -24.41
N ALA A 177 -12.82 -4.08 -23.45
CA ALA A 177 -12.64 -3.61 -22.07
C ALA A 177 -11.52 -2.57 -22.00
N ILE A 178 -11.67 -1.59 -21.12
CA ILE A 178 -10.72 -0.49 -20.90
C ILE A 178 -10.35 -0.48 -19.42
N VAL A 179 -9.05 -0.56 -19.14
CA VAL A 179 -8.49 -0.49 -17.79
C VAL A 179 -7.49 0.66 -17.76
N THR A 180 -7.71 1.66 -16.90
CA THR A 180 -6.86 2.85 -16.82
C THR A 180 -6.61 3.24 -15.36
N GLY A 181 -5.35 3.45 -14.96
CA GLY A 181 -5.00 3.86 -13.60
C GLY A 181 -5.50 2.89 -12.53
N ALA A 182 -5.59 1.61 -12.82
CA ALA A 182 -6.24 0.62 -11.97
C ALA A 182 -5.28 -0.44 -11.45
N VAL A 183 -5.56 -0.94 -10.26
CA VAL A 183 -4.92 -2.13 -9.69
C VAL A 183 -5.90 -3.29 -9.76
N ILE A 184 -5.58 -4.31 -10.56
CA ILE A 184 -6.41 -5.50 -10.74
C ILE A 184 -5.73 -6.68 -10.04
N MET A 185 -6.33 -7.16 -8.95
CA MET A 185 -5.77 -8.22 -8.13
C MET A 185 -5.96 -9.62 -8.75
N PRO A 186 -5.23 -10.65 -8.25
CA PRO A 186 -5.14 -11.95 -8.90
C PRO A 186 -6.48 -12.60 -9.27
N GLY A 187 -6.52 -13.21 -10.45
CA GLY A 187 -7.64 -14.03 -10.91
C GLY A 187 -8.91 -13.26 -11.26
N SER A 188 -8.84 -11.94 -11.37
CA SER A 188 -10.01 -11.12 -11.70
C SER A 188 -10.23 -10.99 -13.21
N THR A 189 -11.50 -10.93 -13.63
CA THR A 189 -11.93 -10.86 -15.02
C THR A 189 -12.67 -9.55 -15.28
N ILE A 190 -12.22 -8.81 -16.29
CA ILE A 190 -12.89 -7.60 -16.79
C ILE A 190 -13.52 -7.97 -18.14
N ARG A 191 -14.85 -8.09 -18.15
CA ARG A 191 -15.63 -8.53 -19.28
C ARG A 191 -15.70 -7.47 -20.38
N LYS A 192 -16.20 -7.91 -21.53
CA LYS A 192 -16.33 -7.13 -22.76
C LYS A 192 -16.95 -5.74 -22.53
N GLY A 193 -16.27 -4.70 -23.02
CA GLY A 193 -16.77 -3.33 -22.98
C GLY A 193 -16.88 -2.68 -21.59
N ALA A 194 -16.47 -3.37 -20.53
CA ALA A 194 -16.39 -2.77 -19.20
C ALA A 194 -15.29 -1.69 -19.16
N ASN A 195 -15.52 -0.64 -18.37
CA ASN A 195 -14.57 0.47 -18.15
C ASN A 195 -14.20 0.54 -16.67
N VAL A 196 -12.94 0.29 -16.38
CA VAL A 196 -12.39 0.21 -15.02
C VAL A 196 -11.28 1.25 -14.90
N SER A 197 -11.52 2.31 -14.13
CA SER A 197 -10.64 3.47 -14.08
C SER A 197 -10.39 3.93 -12.65
N TYR A 198 -9.12 4.20 -12.31
CA TYR A 198 -8.71 4.76 -11.01
C TYR A 198 -9.36 4.04 -9.83
N CYS A 199 -9.06 2.75 -9.71
CA CYS A 199 -9.69 1.89 -8.72
C CYS A 199 -8.78 0.72 -8.32
N ILE A 200 -9.18 0.03 -7.26
CA ILE A 200 -8.67 -1.29 -6.90
C ILE A 200 -9.80 -2.31 -7.12
N VAL A 201 -9.55 -3.33 -7.93
CA VAL A 201 -10.42 -4.50 -8.06
C VAL A 201 -9.77 -5.67 -7.32
N GLY A 202 -10.45 -6.16 -6.31
CA GLY A 202 -9.99 -7.25 -5.44
C GLY A 202 -9.77 -8.58 -6.18
N GLU A 203 -9.31 -9.60 -5.45
CA GLU A 203 -9.04 -10.92 -6.02
C GLU A 203 -10.32 -11.63 -6.49
N ARG A 204 -10.21 -12.40 -7.56
CA ARG A 204 -11.27 -13.28 -8.09
C ARG A 204 -12.60 -12.57 -8.36
N CYS A 205 -12.51 -11.29 -8.70
CA CYS A 205 -13.69 -10.52 -9.08
C CYS A 205 -14.07 -10.72 -10.54
N VAL A 206 -15.34 -10.57 -10.83
CA VAL A 206 -15.87 -10.52 -12.19
C VAL A 206 -16.57 -9.19 -12.41
N VAL A 207 -16.04 -8.37 -13.30
CA VAL A 207 -16.69 -7.13 -13.75
C VAL A 207 -17.39 -7.42 -15.06
N GLU A 208 -18.72 -7.52 -15.02
CA GLU A 208 -19.55 -7.94 -16.14
C GLU A 208 -19.61 -6.89 -17.27
N GLU A 209 -20.18 -7.27 -18.42
CA GLU A 209 -20.21 -6.48 -19.65
C GLU A 209 -20.72 -5.05 -19.44
N GLY A 210 -19.98 -4.08 -19.95
CA GLY A 210 -20.35 -2.67 -19.94
C GLY A 210 -20.44 -2.00 -18.57
N ALA A 211 -20.06 -2.68 -17.48
CA ALA A 211 -19.98 -2.08 -16.16
C ALA A 211 -18.89 -1.00 -16.13
N LYS A 212 -19.10 0.01 -15.28
CA LYS A 212 -18.16 1.13 -15.10
C LYS A 212 -17.75 1.20 -13.64
N ILE A 213 -16.43 1.25 -13.37
CA ILE A 213 -15.87 1.35 -12.04
C ILE A 213 -14.91 2.52 -12.01
N GLY A 214 -15.13 3.44 -11.05
CA GLY A 214 -14.31 4.61 -10.87
C GLY A 214 -14.34 5.58 -12.05
N GLU A 215 -13.63 6.69 -11.94
CA GLU A 215 -13.56 7.73 -12.97
C GLU A 215 -12.27 8.55 -12.79
N ARG A 216 -11.83 9.20 -13.86
CA ARG A 216 -10.64 10.05 -13.87
C ARG A 216 -10.82 11.27 -12.96
N PRO A 217 -9.74 11.73 -12.27
CA PRO A 217 -9.81 12.88 -11.36
C PRO A 217 -10.20 14.19 -12.05
N GLU A 218 -9.88 14.38 -13.33
CA GLU A 218 -10.11 15.63 -14.06
C GLU A 218 -11.59 16.04 -14.13
N ASN A 219 -12.51 15.10 -13.86
CA ASN A 219 -13.95 15.35 -13.87
C ASN A 219 -14.48 15.83 -12.50
N TYR A 220 -13.63 15.95 -11.49
CA TYR A 220 -14.04 16.24 -10.11
C TYR A 220 -13.22 17.38 -9.51
N LEU A 221 -13.75 18.01 -8.46
CA LEU A 221 -12.96 18.83 -7.56
C LEU A 221 -12.12 17.89 -6.66
N ASP A 222 -10.93 18.29 -6.30
CA ASP A 222 -9.97 17.47 -5.52
C ASP A 222 -10.58 16.82 -4.26
N SER A 223 -11.49 17.54 -3.57
CA SER A 223 -12.16 17.03 -2.37
C SER A 223 -13.19 15.93 -2.63
N ASP A 224 -13.71 15.83 -3.86
CA ASP A 224 -14.86 14.97 -4.20
C ASP A 224 -14.41 13.68 -4.91
N TRP A 225 -13.17 13.65 -5.38
CA TRP A 225 -12.58 12.50 -6.05
C TRP A 225 -11.86 11.58 -5.08
N GLY A 226 -11.75 10.31 -5.43
CA GLY A 226 -10.98 9.27 -4.78
C GLY A 226 -11.12 7.97 -5.55
N ILE A 227 -10.28 6.99 -5.26
CA ILE A 227 -10.36 5.69 -5.92
C ILE A 227 -11.66 4.96 -5.57
N ALA A 228 -12.19 4.17 -6.51
CA ALA A 228 -13.24 3.21 -6.24
C ALA A 228 -12.61 1.86 -5.81
N VAL A 229 -13.28 1.10 -4.96
CA VAL A 229 -12.75 -0.19 -4.50
C VAL A 229 -13.81 -1.28 -4.59
N VAL A 230 -13.44 -2.39 -5.22
CA VAL A 230 -14.21 -3.64 -5.24
C VAL A 230 -13.52 -4.65 -4.35
N GLY A 231 -14.20 -5.16 -3.33
CA GLY A 231 -13.68 -6.20 -2.43
C GLY A 231 -13.47 -7.54 -3.15
N HIS A 232 -12.81 -8.49 -2.48
CA HIS A 232 -12.53 -9.82 -3.03
C HIS A 232 -13.81 -10.62 -3.34
N ASP A 233 -13.75 -11.55 -4.31
CA ASP A 233 -14.81 -12.51 -4.65
C ASP A 233 -16.15 -11.85 -5.03
N ARG A 234 -16.11 -10.65 -5.63
CA ARG A 234 -17.31 -9.91 -6.05
C ARG A 234 -17.60 -10.07 -7.52
N THR A 235 -18.90 -10.05 -7.84
CA THR A 235 -19.39 -9.92 -9.23
C THR A 235 -20.12 -8.58 -9.35
N ILE A 236 -19.60 -7.71 -10.19
CA ILE A 236 -20.23 -6.42 -10.53
C ILE A 236 -21.12 -6.65 -11.73
N ALA A 237 -22.42 -6.44 -11.58
CA ALA A 237 -23.41 -6.76 -12.59
C ALA A 237 -23.23 -5.93 -13.88
N ALA A 238 -23.66 -6.47 -14.99
CA ALA A 238 -23.57 -5.82 -16.30
C ALA A 238 -24.22 -4.42 -16.29
N GLY A 239 -23.52 -3.44 -16.86
CA GLY A 239 -23.96 -2.06 -16.95
C GLY A 239 -24.00 -1.29 -15.62
N SER A 240 -23.61 -1.89 -14.51
CA SER A 240 -23.52 -1.20 -13.20
C SER A 240 -22.51 -0.08 -13.23
N VAL A 241 -22.71 0.91 -12.37
CA VAL A 241 -21.80 2.04 -12.20
C VAL A 241 -21.39 2.12 -10.73
N ILE A 242 -20.09 1.97 -10.46
CA ILE A 242 -19.45 2.21 -9.16
C ILE A 242 -18.71 3.55 -9.27
N LYS A 243 -19.10 4.51 -8.46
CA LYS A 243 -18.53 5.87 -8.51
C LYS A 243 -17.20 5.97 -7.75
N PRO A 244 -16.42 7.04 -7.98
CA PRO A 244 -15.28 7.38 -7.13
C PRO A 244 -15.65 7.36 -5.63
N LYS A 245 -14.72 6.90 -4.77
CA LYS A 245 -14.88 6.68 -3.32
C LYS A 245 -15.87 5.57 -2.91
N GLU A 246 -16.60 4.96 -3.82
CA GLU A 246 -17.46 3.84 -3.45
C GLU A 246 -16.62 2.57 -3.18
N ILE A 247 -17.00 1.85 -2.11
CA ILE A 247 -16.42 0.55 -1.72
C ILE A 247 -17.54 -0.48 -1.73
N VAL A 248 -17.37 -1.57 -2.50
CA VAL A 248 -18.38 -2.61 -2.70
C VAL A 248 -17.83 -4.02 -2.53
#